data_2a430e1fe243c8fcb5d7ff5b4d84d464
#
_entry.id   2a430e1fe243c8fcb5d7ff5b4d84d464
#
_cell.length_a   1.000
_cell.length_b   1.000
_cell.length_c   1.000
_cell.angle_alpha   90.00
_cell.angle_beta   90.00
_cell.angle_gamma   90.00
#
_symmetry.space_group_name_H-M   'P 1'
#
loop_
_entity.id
_entity.type
_entity.pdbx_description
1 polymer ?
#
loop_
_entity_poly.entity_id
_entity_poly.type
_entity_poly.pdbx_seq_one_letter_code
_entity_poly.pdbx_strand_id
1 'polypeptide(L)'
;MKENKVSNATRLVQVFLSQSHVPGPGIFEVSNNKSGDLFCTCPGFKGRETCKHTKFVQARLDNNNGTYPLEISSRATQEDADKAKRSNQDFREFVIKFGKIEVY
;
A
#
# COMPACT_ATOMS: atom_id res chain seq x y z
N MET A 1 -19.89 4.25 -11.38
CA MET A 1 -19.60 3.70 -11.21
C MET A 1 -18.42 3.27 -11.41
N LYS A 2 -17.73 3.58 -11.59
CA LYS A 2 -16.67 3.19 -11.90
C LYS A 2 -15.66 3.32 -10.91
N GLU A 3 -15.58 4.23 -10.00
CA GLU A 3 -14.65 4.41 -8.96
C GLU A 3 -14.57 3.25 -8.07
N ASN A 4 -15.66 2.65 -7.78
CA ASN A 4 -15.68 1.47 -6.96
C ASN A 4 -14.89 0.35 -7.57
N LYS A 5 -14.89 0.31 -8.86
CA LYS A 5 -14.14 -0.70 -9.56
C LYS A 5 -12.67 -0.48 -9.42
N VAL A 6 -12.26 0.77 -9.35
CA VAL A 6 -10.85 1.09 -9.15
C VAL A 6 -10.40 0.56 -7.78
N SER A 7 -11.21 0.79 -6.74
CA SER A 7 -10.88 0.27 -5.42
C SER A 7 -10.74 -1.23 -5.40
N ASN A 8 -11.62 -1.92 -6.12
CA ASN A 8 -11.58 -3.37 -6.16
C ASN A 8 -10.44 -3.90 -7.00
N ALA A 9 -9.96 -3.07 -7.92
CA ALA A 9 -8.90 -3.48 -8.84
C ALA A 9 -7.51 -3.23 -8.28
N THR A 10 -7.39 -2.54 -7.16
CA THR A 10 -6.10 -2.23 -6.57
C THR A 10 -5.94 -2.93 -5.23
N ARG A 11 -4.69 -3.19 -4.88
CA ARG A 11 -4.35 -3.89 -3.65
C ARG A 11 -3.37 -3.03 -2.87
N LEU A 12 -3.66 -2.80 -1.59
CA LEU A 12 -2.78 -2.00 -0.75
C LEU A 12 -1.45 -2.72 -0.56
N VAL A 13 -0.35 -1.97 -0.74
CA VAL A 13 0.99 -2.51 -0.62
C VAL A 13 1.69 -1.99 0.63
N GLN A 14 1.67 -0.68 0.83
CA GLN A 14 2.40 -0.07 1.95
C GLN A 14 1.69 1.18 2.42
N VAL A 15 1.68 1.40 3.73
CA VAL A 15 1.14 2.62 4.34
C VAL A 15 2.32 3.46 4.81
N PHE A 16 2.26 4.76 4.54
CA PHE A 16 3.30 5.71 4.92
C PHE A 16 2.75 6.78 5.85
N LEU A 17 3.57 7.16 6.80
CA LEU A 17 3.29 8.30 7.67
C LEU A 17 4.31 9.39 7.34
N SER A 18 3.83 10.58 7.03
CA SER A 18 4.71 11.67 6.63
C SER A 18 5.57 12.15 7.81
N GLN A 19 6.87 12.33 7.55
CA GLN A 19 7.77 12.94 8.52
C GLN A 19 7.60 14.44 8.54
N SER A 20 7.17 15.01 7.43
CA SER A 20 7.04 16.45 7.28
C SER A 20 5.64 16.89 7.72
N HIS A 21 5.55 18.13 8.15
CA HIS A 21 4.26 18.71 8.44
C HIS A 21 3.51 18.90 7.12
N VAL A 22 2.33 18.30 7.00
CA VAL A 22 1.52 18.40 5.79
C VAL A 22 0.08 18.67 6.19
N PRO A 23 -0.74 19.23 5.29
CA PRO A 23 -2.18 19.35 5.56
C PRO A 23 -2.79 17.98 5.75
N GLY A 24 -3.67 17.86 6.74
CA GLY A 24 -4.35 16.60 7.00
C GLY A 24 -3.53 15.67 7.89
N PRO A 25 -3.94 14.41 7.98
CA PRO A 25 -3.33 13.46 8.92
C PRO A 25 -1.93 12.98 8.53
N GLY A 26 -1.50 13.21 7.30
CA GLY A 26 -0.17 12.78 6.87
C GLY A 26 -0.03 11.30 6.66
N ILE A 27 -1.12 10.59 6.43
CA ILE A 27 -1.12 9.16 6.17
C ILE A 27 -1.38 8.93 4.69
N PHE A 28 -0.49 8.21 4.03
CA PHE A 28 -0.61 7.95 2.60
C PHE A 28 -0.49 6.47 2.32
N GLU A 29 -1.16 6.01 1.27
CA GLU A 29 -1.20 4.60 0.91
C GLU A 29 -0.71 4.40 -0.50
N VAL A 30 0.13 3.39 -0.68
CA VAL A 30 0.55 2.95 -2.01
C VAL A 30 -0.13 1.62 -2.31
N SER A 31 -0.75 1.55 -3.48
CA SER A 31 -1.46 0.36 -3.93
C SER A 31 -0.99 -0.01 -5.33
N ASN A 32 -1.19 -1.26 -5.72
CA ASN A 32 -0.89 -1.68 -7.09
C ASN A 32 -2.12 -2.29 -7.72
N ASN A 33 -2.09 -2.38 -9.06
CA ASN A 33 -3.13 -3.07 -9.80
C ASN A 33 -2.56 -4.38 -10.36
N LYS A 34 -3.37 -5.11 -11.13
CA LYS A 34 -2.93 -6.40 -11.70
C LYS A 34 -1.77 -6.25 -12.66
N SER A 35 -1.64 -5.09 -13.29
CA SER A 35 -0.55 -4.84 -14.23
C SER A 35 0.74 -4.44 -13.54
N GLY A 36 0.70 -4.24 -12.23
CA GLY A 36 1.88 -3.85 -11.50
C GLY A 36 2.08 -2.34 -11.38
N ASP A 37 1.15 -1.55 -11.89
CA ASP A 37 1.23 -0.09 -11.76
C ASP A 37 0.99 0.31 -10.31
N LEU A 38 1.72 1.32 -9.86
CA LEU A 38 1.62 1.80 -8.49
C LEU A 38 0.84 3.11 -8.43
N PHE A 39 0.07 3.24 -7.38
CA PHE A 39 -0.75 4.44 -7.11
C PHE A 39 -0.53 4.88 -5.68
N CYS A 40 -0.55 6.18 -5.45
CA CYS A 40 -0.38 6.72 -4.11
C CYS A 40 -1.43 7.80 -3.85
N THR A 41 -1.86 7.90 -2.60
CA THR A 41 -2.87 8.88 -2.23
C THR A 41 -2.27 10.25 -1.90
N CYS A 42 -0.95 10.40 -1.92
CA CYS A 42 -0.34 11.67 -1.55
C CYS A 42 -0.52 12.73 -2.63
N PRO A 43 -0.46 14.01 -2.27
CA PRO A 43 -0.62 15.09 -3.27
C PRO A 43 0.46 15.08 -4.34
N GLY A 44 1.67 14.61 -4.01
CA GLY A 44 2.76 14.58 -4.97
C GLY A 44 2.54 13.61 -6.11
N PHE A 45 1.69 12.59 -5.92
CA PHE A 45 1.40 11.63 -6.97
C PHE A 45 0.42 12.19 -8.00
N LYS A 46 -0.48 13.04 -7.54
CA LYS A 46 -1.50 13.59 -8.44
C LYS A 46 -0.86 14.39 -9.55
N GLY A 47 -1.24 14.08 -10.76
CA GLY A 47 -0.76 14.80 -11.93
C GLY A 47 0.62 14.39 -12.42
N ARG A 48 1.37 13.63 -11.62
CA ARG A 48 2.69 13.17 -12.03
C ARG A 48 2.76 11.66 -12.21
N GLU A 49 1.81 10.95 -11.61
CA GLU A 49 1.75 9.49 -11.63
C GLU A 49 2.97 8.83 -11.01
N THR A 50 3.73 9.59 -10.21
CA THR A 50 4.84 9.06 -9.46
C THR A 50 5.09 9.99 -8.28
N CYS A 51 5.67 9.46 -7.21
CA CYS A 51 6.03 10.25 -6.03
C CYS A 51 7.11 9.50 -5.26
N LYS A 52 7.61 10.12 -4.18
CA LYS A 52 8.65 9.45 -3.39
C LYS A 52 8.17 8.12 -2.80
N HIS A 53 6.88 8.03 -2.48
CA HIS A 53 6.34 6.80 -1.90
C HIS A 53 6.29 5.66 -2.92
N THR A 54 5.83 5.95 -4.14
CA THR A 54 5.83 4.92 -5.18
C THR A 54 7.24 4.51 -5.56
N LYS A 55 8.19 5.45 -5.55
CA LYS A 55 9.58 5.11 -5.83
C LYS A 55 10.17 4.22 -4.75
N PHE A 56 9.82 4.48 -3.50
CA PHE A 56 10.25 3.65 -2.38
C PHE A 56 9.76 2.21 -2.56
N VAL A 57 8.49 2.06 -2.89
CA VAL A 57 7.89 0.74 -3.09
C VAL A 57 8.51 0.05 -4.31
N GLN A 58 8.69 0.80 -5.40
CA GLN A 58 9.26 0.24 -6.61
C GLN A 58 10.68 -0.28 -6.36
N ALA A 59 11.48 0.47 -5.60
CA ALA A 59 12.85 0.03 -5.29
C ALA A 59 12.85 -1.28 -4.51
N ARG A 60 11.92 -1.44 -3.58
CA ARG A 60 11.82 -2.68 -2.84
C ARG A 60 11.36 -3.84 -3.70
N LEU A 61 10.43 -3.57 -4.60
CA LEU A 61 9.99 -4.60 -5.55
C LEU A 61 11.15 -5.05 -6.43
N ASP A 62 11.92 -4.08 -6.93
CA ASP A 62 13.05 -4.39 -7.81
C ASP A 62 14.12 -5.20 -7.08
N ASN A 63 14.32 -4.92 -5.80
CA ASN A 63 15.32 -5.62 -5.00
C ASN A 63 14.86 -6.98 -4.51
N ASN A 64 13.60 -7.31 -4.72
CA ASN A 64 13.04 -8.55 -4.21
C ASN A 64 12.27 -9.32 -5.28
N ASN A 65 12.75 -9.26 -6.51
CA ASN A 65 12.21 -10.03 -7.64
C ASN A 65 10.73 -9.80 -7.89
N GLY A 66 10.28 -8.56 -7.69
CA GLY A 66 8.89 -8.20 -7.99
C GLY A 66 7.90 -8.48 -6.88
N THR A 67 8.36 -8.98 -5.73
CA THR A 67 7.49 -9.22 -4.58
C THR A 67 7.80 -8.19 -3.50
N TYR A 68 6.77 -7.54 -2.98
CA TYR A 68 6.98 -6.55 -1.95
C TYR A 68 7.20 -7.22 -0.59
N PRO A 69 8.35 -6.97 0.07
CA PRO A 69 8.64 -7.62 1.36
C PRO A 69 7.99 -6.84 2.51
N LEU A 70 6.68 -6.91 2.60
CA LEU A 70 5.95 -6.23 3.67
C LEU A 70 6.22 -6.92 5.01
N GLU A 71 6.61 -6.13 6.01
CA GLU A 71 6.82 -6.66 7.35
C GLU A 71 5.49 -6.75 8.08
N ILE A 72 5.24 -7.88 8.70
CA ILE A 72 3.97 -8.15 9.35
C ILE A 72 4.20 -8.39 10.84
N SER A 73 3.33 -7.83 11.67
CA SER A 73 3.40 -8.01 13.11
C SER A 73 3.30 -9.47 13.49
N SER A 74 4.08 -9.87 14.50
CA SER A 74 4.04 -11.24 14.99
C SER A 74 2.70 -11.59 15.64
N ARG A 75 1.84 -10.60 15.89
CA ARG A 75 0.51 -10.85 16.44
C ARG A 75 -0.47 -11.40 15.40
N ALA A 76 -0.13 -11.30 14.12
CA ALA A 76 -0.99 -11.83 13.08
C ALA A 76 -0.97 -13.36 13.13
N THR A 77 -2.15 -13.96 12.97
CA THR A 77 -2.28 -15.41 13.00
C THR A 77 -2.42 -15.96 11.60
N GLN A 78 -2.31 -17.28 11.46
CA GLN A 78 -2.53 -17.93 10.18
C GLN A 78 -3.96 -17.67 9.68
N GLU A 79 -4.91 -17.64 10.61
CA GLU A 79 -6.29 -17.34 10.26
C GLU A 79 -6.44 -15.95 9.68
N ASP A 80 -5.75 -14.97 10.27
CA ASP A 80 -5.75 -13.60 9.75
C ASP A 80 -5.18 -13.56 8.33
N ALA A 81 -4.09 -14.27 8.10
CA ALA A 81 -3.46 -14.32 6.79
C ALA A 81 -4.37 -14.97 5.75
N ASP A 82 -5.06 -16.05 6.13
CA ASP A 82 -5.97 -16.74 5.23
C ASP A 82 -7.13 -15.83 4.83
N LYS A 83 -7.65 -15.06 5.79
CA LYS A 83 -8.72 -14.14 5.51
C LYS A 83 -8.25 -13.05 4.54
N ALA A 84 -7.00 -12.59 4.70
CA ALA A 84 -6.45 -11.55 3.84
C ALA A 84 -6.41 -11.97 2.37
N LYS A 85 -6.37 -13.26 2.09
CA LYS A 85 -6.30 -13.75 0.72
C LYS A 85 -7.63 -13.77 0.00
N ARG A 86 -8.73 -13.50 0.71
CA ARG A 86 -10.07 -13.59 0.11
C ARG A 86 -10.38 -12.47 -0.87
N SER A 87 -9.91 -11.26 -0.60
CA SER A 87 -10.20 -10.13 -1.45
C SER A 87 -9.20 -9.02 -1.20
N ASN A 88 -9.19 -8.03 -2.09
CA ASN A 88 -8.34 -6.86 -1.90
C ASN A 88 -8.76 -6.06 -0.67
N GLN A 89 -10.06 -6.04 -0.37
CA GLN A 89 -10.55 -5.35 0.81
C GLN A 89 -10.06 -6.04 2.09
N ASP A 90 -10.11 -7.36 2.13
CA ASP A 90 -9.62 -8.10 3.29
C ASP A 90 -8.11 -7.94 3.44
N PHE A 91 -7.39 -7.92 2.32
CA PHE A 91 -5.95 -7.72 2.34
C PHE A 91 -5.62 -6.32 2.89
N ARG A 92 -6.39 -5.31 2.47
CA ARG A 92 -6.21 -3.95 2.96
C ARG A 92 -6.37 -3.88 4.47
N GLU A 93 -7.40 -4.52 5.00
CA GLU A 93 -7.63 -4.53 6.44
C GLU A 93 -6.49 -5.21 7.17
N PHE A 94 -5.96 -6.28 6.60
CA PHE A 94 -4.84 -7.00 7.19
C PHE A 94 -3.59 -6.11 7.24
N VAL A 95 -3.29 -5.41 6.15
CA VAL A 95 -2.12 -4.54 6.09
C VAL A 95 -2.25 -3.40 7.09
N ILE A 96 -3.42 -2.80 7.17
CA ILE A 96 -3.64 -1.69 8.10
C ILE A 96 -3.47 -2.15 9.55
N LYS A 97 -3.93 -3.35 9.86
CA LYS A 97 -3.91 -3.86 11.21
C LYS A 97 -2.55 -4.42 11.61
N PHE A 98 -1.88 -5.11 10.71
CA PHE A 98 -0.66 -5.85 11.04
C PHE A 98 0.58 -5.44 10.26
N GLY A 99 0.43 -4.69 9.19
CA GLY A 99 1.58 -4.30 8.37
C GLY A 99 2.38 -3.18 9.03
N LYS A 100 3.68 -3.16 8.78
CA LYS A 100 4.52 -2.11 9.28
C LYS A 100 4.26 -0.82 8.50
N ILE A 101 4.10 0.28 9.23
CA ILE A 101 3.93 1.60 8.62
C ILE A 101 5.32 2.23 8.51
N GLU A 102 5.66 2.71 7.32
CA GLU A 102 6.93 3.37 7.10
C GLU A 102 6.79 4.87 7.33
N VAL A 103 7.78 5.44 8.00
CA VAL A 103 7.82 6.89 8.21
C VAL A 103 8.76 7.46 7.16
N TYR A 104 8.25 8.37 6.34
CA TYR A 104 9.06 8.83 5.20
C TYR A 104 8.80 10.28 4.84
#